data_e991f2ec1e8ac46eeaf7d395b7a7bf7f
#
_entry.id   e991f2ec1e8ac46eeaf7d395b7a7bf7f
#
_cell.length_a   1.000
_cell.length_b   1.000
_cell.length_c   1.000
_cell.angle_alpha   90.00
_cell.angle_beta   90.00
_cell.angle_gamma   90.00
#
_symmetry.space_group_name_H-M   'P 1'
#
loop_
_entity.id
_entity.type
_entity.pdbx_description
1 polymer ?
#
loop_
_entity_poly.entity_id
_entity_poly.type
_entity_poly.pdbx_seq_one_letter_code
_entity_poly.pdbx_strand_id
1 'polypeptide(L)'
;MDISSPVTALLQQQGIPYSVIEIPLTEDKKPVRNLEELLLKQGVEPKSVVRSVLFKTASGSYVMLAVAGGGRADWGKLREHLNERKCRMAEFDEVPEATGYVVGAVPPIALPQDIRILVDSSVKDYETVVIGSGVLGYALSLKGADLLGLLAGADQGDFVSRD
;
A
#
# COMPACT_ATOMS: atom_id res chain seq x y z
N MET A 1 -14.79 15.63 -4.02
CA MET A 1 -13.84 16.02 -2.97
C MET A 1 -12.44 15.93 -3.53
N ASP A 2 -11.72 17.03 -3.50
CA ASP A 2 -10.41 17.10 -4.11
C ASP A 2 -9.30 17.06 -3.06
N ILE A 3 -8.37 16.15 -3.24
CA ILE A 3 -7.15 16.11 -2.45
C ILE A 3 -5.96 16.27 -3.39
N SER A 4 -4.85 16.70 -2.85
CA SER A 4 -3.61 16.87 -3.62
C SER A 4 -2.47 16.19 -2.88
N SER A 5 -1.77 15.33 -3.57
CA SER A 5 -0.63 14.60 -3.03
C SER A 5 0.28 14.15 -4.17
N PRO A 6 1.50 13.66 -3.86
CA PRO A 6 2.33 13.07 -4.91
C PRO A 6 1.64 11.89 -5.62
N VAL A 7 0.75 11.17 -4.90
CA VAL A 7 0.02 10.04 -5.48
C VAL A 7 -0.97 10.53 -6.53
N THR A 8 -1.81 11.52 -6.21
CA THR A 8 -2.77 12.05 -7.17
C THR A 8 -2.06 12.72 -8.33
N ALA A 9 -0.96 13.41 -8.09
CA ALA A 9 -0.17 14.03 -9.14
C ALA A 9 0.36 12.99 -10.13
N LEU A 10 0.86 11.86 -9.63
CA LEU A 10 1.35 10.77 -10.47
C LEU A 10 0.22 10.18 -11.32
N LEU A 11 -0.94 9.92 -10.72
CA LEU A 11 -2.08 9.37 -11.45
C LEU A 11 -2.57 10.31 -12.54
N GLN A 12 -2.63 11.60 -12.24
CA GLN A 12 -3.05 12.61 -13.21
C GLN A 12 -2.03 12.73 -14.36
N GLN A 13 -0.75 12.70 -14.04
CA GLN A 13 0.31 12.76 -15.04
C GLN A 13 0.27 11.57 -15.99
N GLN A 14 -0.09 10.40 -15.48
CA GLN A 14 -0.18 9.17 -16.27
C GLN A 14 -1.54 8.97 -16.93
N GLY A 15 -2.49 9.90 -16.71
CA GLY A 15 -3.83 9.80 -17.28
C GLY A 15 -4.66 8.66 -16.71
N ILE A 16 -4.42 8.28 -15.48
CA ILE A 16 -5.11 7.15 -14.83
C ILE A 16 -6.31 7.66 -14.04
N PRO A 17 -7.54 7.20 -14.37
CA PRO A 17 -8.72 7.58 -13.60
C PRO A 17 -8.69 6.99 -12.20
N TYR A 18 -9.16 7.76 -11.23
CA TYR A 18 -9.28 7.30 -9.84
C TYR A 18 -10.45 8.00 -9.16
N SER A 19 -10.90 7.42 -8.04
CA SER A 19 -11.91 8.04 -7.20
C SER A 19 -11.35 8.21 -5.79
N VAL A 20 -11.77 9.29 -5.12
CA VAL A 20 -11.34 9.57 -3.75
C VAL A 20 -12.38 8.98 -2.79
N ILE A 21 -11.90 8.24 -1.80
CA ILE A 21 -12.73 7.65 -0.75
C ILE A 21 -12.38 8.35 0.56
N GLU A 22 -13.38 8.96 1.20
CA GLU A 22 -13.18 9.56 2.51
C GLU A 22 -13.25 8.49 3.58
N ILE A 23 -12.26 8.46 4.47
CA ILE A 23 -12.20 7.54 5.60
C ILE A 23 -12.21 8.38 6.86
N PRO A 24 -13.35 8.43 7.61
CA PRO A 24 -13.41 9.21 8.84
C PRO A 24 -12.34 8.77 9.83
N LEU A 25 -11.78 9.73 10.55
CA LEU A 25 -10.75 9.48 11.54
C LEU A 25 -11.35 9.59 12.93
N THR A 26 -10.79 8.84 13.88
CA THR A 26 -11.11 8.97 15.29
C THR A 26 -10.45 10.24 15.86
N GLU A 27 -10.76 10.56 17.13
CA GLU A 27 -10.18 11.74 17.78
C GLU A 27 -8.65 11.73 17.81
N ASP A 28 -8.05 10.54 17.89
CA ASP A 28 -6.61 10.38 17.87
C ASP A 28 -6.04 10.24 16.43
N LYS A 29 -6.84 10.64 15.44
CA LYS A 29 -6.46 10.68 14.02
C LYS A 29 -6.08 9.32 13.46
N LYS A 30 -6.79 8.27 13.88
CA LYS A 30 -6.64 6.93 13.35
C LYS A 30 -7.88 6.54 12.54
N PRO A 31 -7.74 5.64 11.56
CA PRO A 31 -8.92 5.14 10.84
C PRO A 31 -9.92 4.49 11.78
N VAL A 32 -11.20 4.62 11.45
CA VAL A 32 -12.26 4.02 12.27
C VAL A 32 -12.13 2.50 12.30
N ARG A 33 -12.59 1.88 13.40
CA ARG A 33 -12.48 0.42 13.59
C ARG A 33 -13.34 -0.38 12.61
N ASN A 34 -14.44 0.20 12.15
CA ASN A 34 -15.37 -0.46 11.24
C ASN A 34 -15.09 -0.11 9.78
N LEU A 35 -13.81 -0.01 9.42
CA LEU A 35 -13.40 0.34 8.06
C LEU A 35 -14.01 -0.59 7.00
N GLU A 36 -14.06 -1.90 7.27
CA GLU A 36 -14.65 -2.86 6.33
C GLU A 36 -16.12 -2.56 6.06
N GLU A 37 -16.90 -2.26 7.11
CA GLU A 37 -18.31 -1.89 6.95
C GLU A 37 -18.45 -0.61 6.14
N LEU A 38 -17.60 0.38 6.42
CA LEU A 38 -17.62 1.64 5.71
C LEU A 38 -17.38 1.44 4.21
N LEU A 39 -16.38 0.61 3.86
CA LEU A 39 -16.07 0.32 2.48
C LEU A 39 -17.22 -0.43 1.79
N LEU A 40 -17.84 -1.40 2.47
CA LEU A 40 -18.98 -2.12 1.94
C LEU A 40 -20.17 -1.19 1.64
N LYS A 41 -20.42 -0.22 2.52
CA LYS A 41 -21.47 0.78 2.31
C LYS A 41 -21.22 1.63 1.07
N GLN A 42 -19.94 1.83 0.72
CA GLN A 42 -19.55 2.59 -0.46
C GLN A 42 -19.40 1.71 -1.71
N GLY A 43 -19.77 0.44 -1.62
CA GLY A 43 -19.68 -0.50 -2.74
C GLY A 43 -18.26 -1.01 -2.99
N VAL A 44 -17.39 -0.92 -2.00
CA VAL A 44 -16.00 -1.33 -2.12
C VAL A 44 -15.78 -2.66 -1.40
N GLU A 45 -15.15 -3.62 -2.08
CA GLU A 45 -14.74 -4.89 -1.47
C GLU A 45 -13.57 -4.63 -0.51
N PRO A 46 -13.74 -4.90 0.82
CA PRO A 46 -12.66 -4.61 1.77
C PRO A 46 -11.34 -5.33 1.48
N LYS A 47 -11.40 -6.52 0.90
CA LYS A 47 -10.19 -7.28 0.56
C LYS A 47 -9.43 -6.68 -0.63
N SER A 48 -10.04 -5.76 -1.38
CA SER A 48 -9.37 -5.07 -2.48
C SER A 48 -8.44 -3.97 -2.01
N VAL A 49 -8.40 -3.68 -0.71
CA VAL A 49 -7.47 -2.68 -0.17
C VAL A 49 -6.06 -3.23 -0.27
N VAL A 50 -5.21 -2.52 -1.01
CA VAL A 50 -3.80 -2.86 -1.14
C VAL A 50 -3.06 -2.18 0.00
N ARG A 51 -2.58 -2.98 0.94
CA ARG A 51 -1.81 -2.46 2.07
C ARG A 51 -0.37 -2.27 1.65
N SER A 52 0.24 -1.19 2.12
CA SER A 52 1.64 -0.91 1.90
C SER A 52 2.38 -1.20 3.20
N VAL A 53 3.15 -2.27 3.20
CA VAL A 53 3.89 -2.74 4.38
C VAL A 53 5.35 -2.37 4.21
N LEU A 54 5.83 -1.40 5.01
CA LEU A 54 7.23 -1.00 4.98
C LEU A 54 8.01 -1.84 5.98
N PHE A 55 9.13 -2.39 5.52
CA PHE A 55 10.01 -3.15 6.41
C PHE A 55 11.47 -2.84 6.12
N LYS A 56 12.32 -3.18 7.08
CA LYS A 56 13.75 -2.91 7.01
C LYS A 56 14.51 -4.22 7.03
N THR A 57 15.50 -4.33 6.18
CA THR A 57 16.37 -5.52 6.10
C THR A 57 17.56 -5.37 7.03
N ALA A 58 18.26 -6.48 7.27
CA ALA A 58 19.48 -6.48 8.08
C ALA A 58 20.56 -5.56 7.50
N SER A 59 20.59 -5.40 6.18
CA SER A 59 21.55 -4.52 5.51
C SER A 59 21.20 -3.03 5.64
N GLY A 60 20.06 -2.71 6.24
CA GLY A 60 19.65 -1.33 6.48
C GLY A 60 18.79 -0.71 5.39
N SER A 61 18.38 -1.51 4.40
CA SER A 61 17.54 -1.03 3.30
C SER A 61 16.06 -1.11 3.66
N TYR A 62 15.28 -0.15 3.15
CA TYR A 62 13.83 -0.21 3.27
C TYR A 62 13.22 -0.87 2.05
N VAL A 63 12.19 -1.68 2.29
CA VAL A 63 11.45 -2.38 1.24
C VAL A 63 9.97 -2.19 1.50
N MET A 64 9.21 -1.96 0.44
CA MET A 64 7.76 -1.81 0.51
C MET A 64 7.08 -3.00 -0.13
N LEU A 65 6.19 -3.66 0.60
CA LEU A 65 5.39 -4.77 0.08
C LEU A 65 3.95 -4.30 -0.12
N ALA A 66 3.44 -4.45 -1.34
CA ALA A 66 2.05 -4.19 -1.67
C ALA A 66 1.27 -5.50 -1.63
N VAL A 67 0.26 -5.58 -0.75
CA VAL A 67 -0.51 -6.81 -0.48
C VAL A 67 -2.00 -6.51 -0.46
N ALA A 68 -2.79 -7.31 -1.15
CA ALA A 68 -4.25 -7.28 -1.07
C ALA A 68 -4.78 -8.55 -0.40
N GLY A 69 -6.10 -8.63 -0.21
CA GLY A 69 -6.75 -9.86 0.26
C GLY A 69 -6.67 -10.13 1.75
N GLY A 70 -6.12 -9.21 2.54
CA GLY A 70 -6.01 -9.38 3.98
C GLY A 70 -4.95 -10.37 4.44
N GLY A 71 -4.11 -10.87 3.53
CA GLY A 71 -3.04 -11.79 3.89
C GLY A 71 -1.95 -11.14 4.73
N ARG A 72 -1.20 -11.96 5.44
CA ARG A 72 -0.08 -11.49 6.26
C ARG A 72 1.23 -11.72 5.55
N ALA A 73 2.15 -10.77 5.68
CA ALA A 73 3.50 -10.92 5.12
C ALA A 73 4.17 -12.18 5.72
N ASP A 74 4.76 -12.98 4.85
CA ASP A 74 5.52 -14.16 5.27
C ASP A 74 7.00 -13.77 5.29
N TRP A 75 7.54 -13.59 6.48
CA TRP A 75 8.90 -13.11 6.65
C TRP A 75 9.94 -14.08 6.10
N GLY A 76 9.66 -15.38 6.13
CA GLY A 76 10.53 -16.39 5.54
C GLY A 76 10.65 -16.24 4.02
N LYS A 77 9.51 -16.07 3.35
CA LYS A 77 9.48 -15.85 1.90
C LYS A 77 10.17 -14.55 1.52
N LEU A 78 9.97 -13.50 2.31
CA LEU A 78 10.61 -12.20 2.06
C LEU A 78 12.12 -12.28 2.23
N ARG A 79 12.59 -12.90 3.30
CA ARG A 79 14.04 -13.07 3.52
C ARG A 79 14.68 -13.87 2.39
N GLU A 80 14.03 -14.93 1.96
CA GLU A 80 14.52 -15.77 0.88
C GLU A 80 14.62 -14.99 -0.43
N HIS A 81 13.55 -14.27 -0.79
CA HIS A 81 13.50 -13.49 -2.02
C HIS A 81 14.57 -12.40 -2.04
N LEU A 82 14.76 -11.71 -0.91
CA LEU A 82 15.71 -10.61 -0.79
C LEU A 82 17.14 -11.07 -0.47
N ASN A 83 17.31 -12.36 -0.21
CA ASN A 83 18.59 -12.91 0.23
C ASN A 83 19.10 -12.18 1.48
N GLU A 84 18.20 -11.99 2.44
CA GLU A 84 18.48 -11.30 3.70
C GLU A 84 18.30 -12.24 4.88
N ARG A 85 19.13 -12.07 5.91
CA ARG A 85 19.09 -12.92 7.10
C ARG A 85 17.96 -12.50 8.04
N LYS A 86 17.65 -11.22 8.09
CA LYS A 86 16.61 -10.66 8.96
C LYS A 86 15.86 -9.54 8.27
N CYS A 87 14.56 -9.49 8.51
CA CYS A 87 13.71 -8.38 8.11
C CYS A 87 12.77 -8.08 9.27
N ARG A 88 12.43 -6.83 9.47
CA ARG A 88 11.48 -6.42 10.50
C ARG A 88 10.57 -5.33 9.98
N MET A 89 9.38 -5.24 10.55
CA MET A 89 8.51 -4.10 10.25
C MET A 89 9.22 -2.80 10.58
N ALA A 90 9.03 -1.78 9.77
CA ALA A 90 9.48 -0.44 10.09
C ALA A 90 8.71 0.04 11.32
N GLU A 91 9.38 0.79 12.18
CA GLU A 91 8.73 1.38 13.34
C GLU A 91 7.86 2.56 12.90
N PHE A 92 6.92 2.95 13.74
CA PHE A 92 5.95 4.00 13.43
C PHE A 92 6.64 5.28 12.94
N ASP A 93 7.70 5.70 13.61
CA ASP A 93 8.43 6.93 13.27
C ASP A 93 9.37 6.76 12.08
N GLU A 94 9.75 5.53 11.72
CA GLU A 94 10.58 5.27 10.54
C GLU A 94 9.77 5.47 9.24
N VAL A 95 8.46 5.26 9.28
CA VAL A 95 7.63 5.33 8.07
C VAL A 95 7.67 6.72 7.43
N PRO A 96 7.40 7.82 8.16
CA PRO A 96 7.50 9.14 7.53
C PRO A 96 8.91 9.49 7.07
N GLU A 97 9.93 9.09 7.81
CA GLU A 97 11.32 9.35 7.43
C GLU A 97 11.69 8.67 6.11
N ALA A 98 11.27 7.41 5.96
CA ALA A 98 11.63 6.63 4.78
C ALA A 98 10.77 6.97 3.57
N THR A 99 9.47 7.21 3.76
CA THR A 99 8.51 7.33 2.65
C THR A 99 8.06 8.75 2.37
N GLY A 100 8.11 9.63 3.36
CA GLY A 100 7.50 10.96 3.28
C GLY A 100 6.01 10.99 3.57
N TYR A 101 5.42 9.85 3.94
CA TYR A 101 4.00 9.74 4.25
C TYR A 101 3.79 9.24 5.67
N VAL A 102 2.66 9.62 6.28
CA VAL A 102 2.33 9.16 7.63
C VAL A 102 1.66 7.78 7.59
N VAL A 103 1.78 7.03 8.68
CA VAL A 103 1.12 5.74 8.81
C VAL A 103 -0.39 5.90 8.63
N GLY A 104 -0.99 5.05 7.83
CA GLY A 104 -2.41 5.13 7.47
C GLY A 104 -2.68 5.80 6.14
N ALA A 105 -1.67 6.46 5.54
CA ALA A 105 -1.81 7.14 4.25
C ALA A 105 -0.77 6.71 3.23
N VAL A 106 0.05 5.70 3.55
CA VAL A 106 1.18 5.30 2.71
C VAL A 106 0.70 4.59 1.44
N PRO A 107 1.07 5.10 0.25
CA PRO A 107 0.74 4.44 -1.01
C PRO A 107 1.78 3.41 -1.41
N PRO A 108 1.48 2.52 -2.37
CA PRO A 108 2.49 1.63 -2.95
C PRO A 108 3.21 2.25 -4.14
N ILE A 109 2.88 3.49 -4.49
CA ILE A 109 3.47 4.23 -5.61
C ILE A 109 3.89 5.62 -5.14
N ALA A 110 4.56 6.39 -5.99
CA ALA A 110 5.03 7.74 -5.65
C ALA A 110 5.93 7.72 -4.41
N LEU A 111 6.81 6.74 -4.32
CA LEU A 111 7.75 6.54 -3.22
C LEU A 111 9.17 6.97 -3.63
N PRO A 112 10.06 7.25 -2.66
CA PRO A 112 11.48 7.48 -2.99
C PRO A 112 12.07 6.32 -3.79
N GLN A 113 12.98 6.64 -4.71
CA GLN A 113 13.54 5.65 -5.64
C GLN A 113 14.39 4.59 -4.97
N ASP A 114 14.94 4.88 -3.80
CA ASP A 114 15.78 3.94 -3.06
C ASP A 114 14.99 2.88 -2.30
N ILE A 115 13.66 2.99 -2.28
CA ILE A 115 12.81 1.97 -1.68
C ILE A 115 12.48 0.91 -2.73
N ARG A 116 12.92 -0.32 -2.49
CA ARG A 116 12.56 -1.44 -3.35
C ARG A 116 11.11 -1.83 -3.12
N ILE A 117 10.37 -2.08 -4.19
CA ILE A 117 8.96 -2.43 -4.09
C ILE A 117 8.74 -3.87 -4.51
N LEU A 118 8.01 -4.62 -3.66
CA LEU A 118 7.57 -5.98 -3.95
C LEU A 118 6.06 -5.96 -4.07
N VAL A 119 5.51 -6.66 -5.05
CA VAL A 119 4.07 -6.75 -5.26
C VAL A 119 3.63 -8.19 -5.09
N ASP A 120 2.76 -8.43 -4.10
CA ASP A 120 2.22 -9.76 -3.89
C ASP A 120 1.21 -10.12 -4.98
N SER A 121 1.16 -11.40 -5.33
CA SER A 121 0.26 -11.90 -6.36
C SER A 121 -1.21 -11.64 -6.06
N SER A 122 -1.57 -11.41 -4.80
CA SER A 122 -2.95 -11.09 -4.41
C SER A 122 -3.49 -9.81 -5.06
N VAL A 123 -2.60 -8.88 -5.43
CA VAL A 123 -3.02 -7.58 -6.01
C VAL A 123 -3.73 -7.78 -7.35
N LYS A 124 -3.34 -8.78 -8.14
CA LYS A 124 -3.98 -9.04 -9.44
C LYS A 124 -5.34 -9.72 -9.35
N ASP A 125 -5.77 -10.14 -8.16
CA ASP A 125 -7.05 -10.83 -7.99
C ASP A 125 -8.24 -9.88 -8.01
N TYR A 126 -8.01 -8.57 -8.01
CA TYR A 126 -9.07 -7.56 -7.93
C TYR A 126 -9.06 -6.65 -9.13
N GLU A 127 -10.21 -6.48 -9.75
CA GLU A 127 -10.37 -5.56 -10.89
C GLU A 127 -10.19 -4.11 -10.45
N THR A 128 -10.75 -3.76 -9.30
CA THR A 128 -10.60 -2.43 -8.69
C THR A 128 -9.91 -2.60 -7.35
N VAL A 129 -8.94 -1.76 -7.07
CA VAL A 129 -8.17 -1.78 -5.83
C VAL A 129 -8.23 -0.43 -5.14
N VAL A 130 -7.97 -0.43 -3.84
CA VAL A 130 -7.92 0.78 -3.02
C VAL A 130 -6.51 0.91 -2.45
N ILE A 131 -5.92 2.09 -2.58
CA ILE A 131 -4.56 2.35 -2.11
C ILE A 131 -4.53 3.57 -1.19
N GLY A 132 -3.44 3.73 -0.45
CA GLY A 132 -3.19 4.94 0.31
C GLY A 132 -3.06 6.14 -0.62
N SER A 133 -3.59 7.28 -0.20
CA SER A 133 -3.63 8.49 -1.03
C SER A 133 -2.46 9.43 -0.80
N GLY A 134 -1.71 9.22 0.26
CA GLY A 134 -0.71 10.18 0.73
C GLY A 134 -1.30 11.24 1.66
N VAL A 135 -2.62 11.26 1.83
CA VAL A 135 -3.32 12.20 2.72
C VAL A 135 -4.14 11.40 3.71
N LEU A 136 -3.86 11.60 5.00
CA LEU A 136 -4.58 10.87 6.06
C LEU A 136 -6.08 11.20 6.01
N GLY A 137 -6.91 10.18 6.13
CA GLY A 137 -8.37 10.33 6.06
C GLY A 137 -8.95 10.12 4.67
N TYR A 138 -8.10 9.82 3.68
CA TYR A 138 -8.53 9.59 2.31
C TYR A 138 -7.80 8.39 1.71
N ALA A 139 -8.50 7.64 0.88
CA ALA A 139 -7.92 6.56 0.08
C ALA A 139 -8.30 6.79 -1.37
N LEU A 140 -7.65 6.07 -2.28
CA LEU A 140 -7.93 6.18 -3.70
C LEU A 140 -8.34 4.81 -4.24
N SER A 141 -9.37 4.82 -5.09
CA SER A 141 -9.84 3.64 -5.81
C SER A 141 -9.44 3.78 -7.27
N LEU A 142 -8.85 2.75 -7.85
CA LEU A 142 -8.45 2.74 -9.26
C LEU A 142 -8.47 1.31 -9.78
N LYS A 143 -8.33 1.16 -11.10
CA LYS A 143 -8.24 -0.18 -11.69
C LYS A 143 -6.96 -0.87 -11.27
N GLY A 144 -7.08 -2.14 -10.89
CA GLY A 144 -5.91 -2.94 -10.52
C GLY A 144 -4.88 -3.04 -11.63
N ALA A 145 -5.35 -3.17 -12.88
CA ALA A 145 -4.45 -3.22 -14.04
C ALA A 145 -3.63 -1.94 -14.18
N ASP A 146 -4.21 -0.78 -13.89
CA ASP A 146 -3.50 0.50 -13.95
C ASP A 146 -2.44 0.58 -12.85
N LEU A 147 -2.77 0.12 -11.64
CA LEU A 147 -1.80 0.08 -10.56
C LEU A 147 -0.63 -0.84 -10.90
N LEU A 148 -0.92 -2.04 -11.41
CA LEU A 148 0.12 -2.99 -11.80
C LEU A 148 1.00 -2.44 -12.92
N GLY A 149 0.42 -1.65 -13.82
CA GLY A 149 1.20 -0.98 -14.86
C GLY A 149 2.21 0.01 -14.28
N LEU A 150 1.81 0.76 -13.26
CA LEU A 150 2.71 1.68 -12.56
C LEU A 150 3.80 0.95 -11.78
N LEU A 151 3.53 -0.31 -11.38
CA LEU A 151 4.44 -1.14 -10.63
C LEU A 151 5.19 -2.15 -11.50
N ALA A 152 5.24 -1.92 -12.81
CA ALA A 152 5.85 -2.86 -13.75
C ALA A 152 7.34 -3.13 -13.46
N GLY A 153 8.04 -2.16 -12.85
CA GLY A 153 9.44 -2.34 -12.47
C GLY A 153 9.64 -2.98 -11.10
N ALA A 154 8.56 -3.29 -10.38
CA ALA A 154 8.64 -3.91 -9.07
C ALA A 154 8.75 -5.44 -9.19
N ASP A 155 9.32 -6.08 -8.17
CA ASP A 155 9.38 -7.55 -8.12
C ASP A 155 8.00 -8.09 -7.77
N GLN A 156 7.52 -9.05 -8.55
CA GLN A 156 6.24 -9.70 -8.29
C GLN A 156 6.47 -11.12 -7.78
N GLY A 157 5.63 -11.57 -6.89
CA GLY A 157 5.74 -12.91 -6.35
C GLY A 157 4.71 -13.21 -5.28
N ASP A 158 4.91 -14.30 -4.57
CA ASP A 158 4.05 -14.74 -3.49
C ASP A 158 4.79 -14.51 -2.18
N PHE A 159 4.32 -13.52 -1.42
CA PHE A 159 5.01 -13.05 -0.21
C PHE A 159 4.16 -13.15 1.05
N VAL A 160 3.00 -13.83 0.98
CA VAL A 160 2.11 -13.94 2.13
C VAL A 160 2.00 -15.37 2.63
N SER A 161 1.67 -15.49 3.92
CA SER A 161 1.36 -16.79 4.51
C SER A 161 -0.03 -17.24 4.08
N ARG A 162 -0.14 -18.51 3.69
CA ARG A 162 -1.40 -19.11 3.28
C ARG A 162 -1.72 -20.26 4.23
N ASP A 163 -2.40 -19.95 5.30
CA ASP A 163 -2.83 -20.94 6.28
C ASP A 163 -4.28 -21.33 6.06
#